data_a9f257a471ff9ec8eff97e37f2805ac5
#
_entry.id   a9f257a471ff9ec8eff97e37f2805ac5
#
_cell.length_a   1.000
_cell.length_b   1.000
_cell.length_c   1.000
_cell.angle_alpha   90.00
_cell.angle_beta   90.00
_cell.angle_gamma   90.00
#
_symmetry.space_group_name_H-M   'P 1'
#
loop_
_entity.id
_entity.type
_entity.pdbx_description
1 polymer ?
#
loop_
_entity_poly.entity_id
_entity_poly.type
_entity_poly.pdbx_seq_one_letter_code
_entity_poly.pdbx_strand_id
1 'polypeptide(L)'
;MNHDLSDGLKDAMRRLASAVAVVSARSRDGGAVGMAATSVTSLSMSPPSLLVCVNRQTGIHASLFIGAKFNVNLLGNHHRDVASAFGGQMARELRFGVGQWADDIQGLPALADAQAVVGCEVDRLVTYGTHTIVIGAVREVRVAGEVQPLIYQDGRYL
;
A
#
# COMPACT_ATOMS: atom_id res chain seq x y z
N MET A 1 -14.01 28.37 -2.31
CA MET A 1 -14.75 27.74 -1.21
C MET A 1 -14.32 26.29 -0.98
N ASN A 2 -14.32 25.45 -2.01
CA ASN A 2 -13.83 24.05 -1.87
C ASN A 2 -12.34 23.96 -1.51
N HIS A 3 -11.54 24.96 -1.87
CA HIS A 3 -10.11 25.01 -1.58
C HIS A 3 -9.85 25.04 -0.07
N ASP A 4 -10.55 25.89 0.67
CA ASP A 4 -10.37 26.02 2.12
C ASP A 4 -10.74 24.74 2.87
N LEU A 5 -11.77 24.04 2.44
CA LEU A 5 -12.20 22.78 3.05
C LEU A 5 -11.20 21.66 2.80
N SER A 6 -10.67 21.57 1.58
CA SER A 6 -9.61 20.60 1.25
C SER A 6 -8.33 20.85 2.00
N ASP A 7 -7.93 22.11 2.13
CA ASP A 7 -6.73 22.49 2.88
C ASP A 7 -6.90 22.23 4.38
N GLY A 8 -8.08 22.53 4.92
CA GLY A 8 -8.42 22.19 6.29
C GLY A 8 -8.37 20.70 6.56
N LEU A 9 -8.87 19.87 5.63
CA LEU A 9 -8.78 18.43 5.74
C LEU A 9 -7.33 17.93 5.72
N LYS A 10 -6.51 18.45 4.82
CA LYS A 10 -5.07 18.12 4.78
C LYS A 10 -4.38 18.43 6.09
N ASP A 11 -4.67 19.60 6.65
CA ASP A 11 -4.13 20.02 7.95
C ASP A 11 -4.56 19.08 9.08
N ALA A 12 -5.80 18.66 9.08
CA ALA A 12 -6.31 17.70 10.05
C ALA A 12 -5.61 16.34 9.90
N MET A 13 -5.46 15.86 8.66
CA MET A 13 -4.83 14.56 8.39
C MET A 13 -3.34 14.53 8.73
N ARG A 14 -2.65 15.68 8.70
CA ARG A 14 -1.27 15.78 9.17
C ARG A 14 -1.09 15.42 10.65
N ARG A 15 -2.14 15.52 11.44
CA ARG A 15 -2.14 15.20 12.87
C ARG A 15 -2.41 13.73 13.15
N LEU A 16 -2.77 12.99 12.12
CA LEU A 16 -2.99 11.55 12.21
C LEU A 16 -1.68 10.82 11.92
N ALA A 17 -1.13 10.13 12.91
CA ALA A 17 0.01 9.25 12.69
C ALA A 17 -0.45 7.99 11.97
N SER A 18 0.25 7.63 10.91
CA SER A 18 -0.11 6.46 10.09
C SER A 18 1.11 5.60 9.82
N ALA A 19 0.95 4.31 9.93
CA ALA A 19 1.98 3.37 9.48
C ALA A 19 2.02 3.35 7.94
N VAL A 20 3.21 3.12 7.40
CA VAL A 20 3.44 3.11 5.95
C VAL A 20 3.50 1.69 5.45
N ALA A 21 2.82 1.44 4.35
CA ALA A 21 2.86 0.17 3.62
C ALA A 21 3.22 0.41 2.15
N VAL A 22 3.67 -0.64 1.47
CA VAL A 22 3.72 -0.67 0.01
C VAL A 22 2.72 -1.71 -0.47
N VAL A 23 1.80 -1.28 -1.31
CA VAL A 23 0.91 -2.19 -2.04
C VAL A 23 1.62 -2.62 -3.30
N SER A 24 1.76 -3.93 -3.52
CA SER A 24 2.46 -4.48 -4.68
C SER A 24 1.61 -5.51 -5.41
N ALA A 25 1.74 -5.55 -6.72
CA ALA A 25 0.96 -6.42 -7.59
C ALA A 25 1.70 -6.67 -8.90
N ARG A 26 1.11 -7.47 -9.78
CA ARG A 26 1.54 -7.64 -11.17
C ARG A 26 0.56 -6.93 -12.10
N SER A 27 1.10 -6.18 -13.03
CA SER A 27 0.29 -5.65 -14.14
C SER A 27 -0.06 -6.78 -15.12
N ARG A 28 -0.98 -6.48 -16.06
CA ARG A 28 -1.43 -7.48 -17.05
C ARG A 28 -0.31 -7.97 -17.95
N ASP A 29 0.72 -7.16 -18.18
CA ASP A 29 1.91 -7.55 -18.94
C ASP A 29 2.94 -8.33 -18.11
N GLY A 30 2.66 -8.57 -16.83
CA GLY A 30 3.53 -9.31 -15.92
C GLY A 30 4.53 -8.44 -15.17
N GLY A 31 4.59 -7.15 -15.42
CA GLY A 31 5.50 -6.23 -14.73
C GLY A 31 5.10 -6.02 -13.27
N ALA A 32 6.10 -5.82 -12.40
CA ALA A 32 5.85 -5.45 -11.02
C ALA A 32 5.35 -4.01 -10.92
N VAL A 33 4.30 -3.80 -10.14
CA VAL A 33 3.74 -2.47 -9.88
C VAL A 33 3.54 -2.29 -8.38
N GLY A 34 3.68 -1.06 -7.90
CA GLY A 34 3.52 -0.78 -6.48
C GLY A 34 3.38 0.69 -6.16
N MET A 35 2.83 0.97 -4.98
CA MET A 35 2.70 2.32 -4.44
C MET A 35 2.83 2.30 -2.93
N ALA A 36 3.40 3.37 -2.36
CA ALA A 36 3.34 3.58 -0.92
C ALA A 36 1.93 4.04 -0.52
N ALA A 37 1.46 3.57 0.62
CA ALA A 37 0.15 3.90 1.14
C ALA A 37 0.17 4.01 2.65
N THR A 38 -0.55 5.01 3.17
CA THR A 38 -0.86 5.15 4.59
C THR A 38 -2.34 4.86 4.89
N SER A 39 -3.11 4.56 3.85
CA SER A 39 -4.56 4.36 3.89
C SER A 39 -4.97 2.90 4.04
N VAL A 40 -4.15 2.09 4.68
CA VAL A 40 -4.45 0.68 4.95
C VAL A 40 -5.14 0.56 6.30
N THR A 41 -6.26 -0.14 6.33
CA THR A 41 -6.93 -0.47 7.58
C THR A 41 -7.54 -1.87 7.54
N SER A 42 -7.55 -2.53 8.69
CA SER A 42 -8.29 -3.79 8.84
C SER A 42 -9.79 -3.53 8.70
N LEU A 43 -10.51 -4.43 8.06
CA LEU A 43 -11.95 -4.31 7.88
C LEU A 43 -12.74 -5.29 8.74
N SER A 44 -12.45 -6.56 8.62
CA SER A 44 -13.14 -7.62 9.35
C SER A 44 -12.18 -8.75 9.67
N MET A 45 -12.43 -9.47 10.74
CA MET A 45 -11.72 -10.71 11.07
C MET A 45 -12.52 -11.95 10.67
N SER A 46 -13.80 -11.78 10.31
CA SER A 46 -14.65 -12.87 9.87
C SER A 46 -15.57 -12.40 8.73
N PRO A 47 -15.15 -12.56 7.47
CA PRO A 47 -13.86 -13.11 7.02
C PRO A 47 -12.70 -12.13 7.20
N PRO A 48 -11.45 -12.63 7.30
CA PRO A 48 -10.28 -11.77 7.35
C PRO A 48 -10.19 -10.89 6.11
N SER A 49 -10.16 -9.59 6.32
CA SER A 49 -10.17 -8.62 5.22
C SER A 49 -9.56 -7.29 5.65
N LEU A 50 -9.06 -6.55 4.67
CA LEU A 50 -8.57 -5.20 4.86
C LEU A 50 -9.04 -4.33 3.70
N LEU A 51 -8.83 -3.03 3.83
CA LEU A 51 -9.05 -2.12 2.72
C LEU A 51 -7.87 -1.16 2.57
N VAL A 52 -7.72 -0.66 1.36
CA VAL A 52 -6.77 0.40 1.03
C VAL A 52 -7.41 1.37 0.06
N CYS A 53 -7.16 2.66 0.24
CA CYS A 53 -7.62 3.70 -0.68
C CYS A 53 -6.53 3.95 -1.72
N VAL A 54 -6.86 3.78 -2.99
CA VAL A 54 -5.92 3.89 -4.11
C VAL A 54 -6.35 5.04 -5.02
N ASN A 55 -5.45 5.99 -5.25
CA ASN A 55 -5.69 7.05 -6.20
C ASN A 55 -5.84 6.46 -7.62
N ARG A 56 -6.89 6.85 -8.32
CA ARG A 56 -7.22 6.33 -9.65
C ARG A 56 -6.17 6.65 -10.72
N GLN A 57 -5.30 7.63 -10.46
CA GLN A 57 -4.23 8.02 -11.39
C GLN A 57 -2.91 7.27 -11.15
N THR A 58 -2.83 6.42 -10.14
CA THR A 58 -1.62 5.62 -9.89
C THR A 58 -1.49 4.48 -10.88
N GLY A 59 -0.24 4.09 -11.14
CA GLY A 59 0.03 3.00 -12.08
C GLY A 59 -0.51 1.64 -11.65
N ILE A 60 -0.65 1.42 -10.34
CA ILE A 60 -1.16 0.15 -9.80
C ILE A 60 -2.69 0.03 -9.92
N HIS A 61 -3.40 1.16 -10.04
CA HIS A 61 -4.88 1.14 -10.01
C HIS A 61 -5.48 0.17 -11.04
N ALA A 62 -4.95 0.15 -12.27
CA ALA A 62 -5.43 -0.73 -13.33
C ALA A 62 -5.18 -2.22 -13.04
N SER A 63 -4.26 -2.53 -12.13
CA SER A 63 -3.92 -3.91 -11.75
C SER A 63 -4.77 -4.43 -10.59
N LEU A 64 -5.62 -3.59 -9.99
CA LEU A 64 -6.46 -3.92 -8.86
C LEU A 64 -7.93 -4.04 -9.29
N PHE A 65 -8.23 -5.08 -10.03
CA PHE A 65 -9.58 -5.43 -10.50
C PHE A 65 -10.13 -6.60 -9.68
N ILE A 66 -11.43 -6.83 -9.72
CA ILE A 66 -12.07 -7.93 -8.98
C ILE A 66 -11.38 -9.27 -9.29
N GLY A 67 -10.96 -9.98 -8.26
CA GLY A 67 -10.22 -11.23 -8.35
C GLY A 67 -8.71 -11.09 -8.50
N ALA A 68 -8.20 -9.88 -8.72
CA ALA A 68 -6.75 -9.65 -8.78
C ALA A 68 -6.11 -9.87 -7.42
N LYS A 69 -4.88 -10.36 -7.42
CA LYS A 69 -4.10 -10.57 -6.21
C LYS A 69 -3.14 -9.42 -5.98
N PHE A 70 -2.94 -9.05 -4.74
CA PHE A 70 -2.00 -8.01 -4.35
C PHE A 70 -1.45 -8.28 -2.95
N ASN A 71 -0.28 -7.72 -2.67
CA ASN A 71 0.32 -7.77 -1.35
C ASN A 71 0.28 -6.39 -0.69
N VAL A 72 0.07 -6.37 0.61
CA VAL A 72 0.29 -5.21 1.46
C VAL A 72 1.53 -5.51 2.29
N ASN A 73 2.62 -4.77 2.04
CA ASN A 73 3.90 -4.94 2.72
C ASN A 73 4.01 -3.87 3.80
N LEU A 74 3.94 -4.25 5.06
CA LEU A 74 4.04 -3.31 6.18
C LEU A 74 5.51 -2.96 6.43
N LEU A 75 5.87 -1.70 6.26
CA LEU A 75 7.25 -1.25 6.33
C LEU A 75 7.73 -1.13 7.77
N GLY A 76 8.98 -1.53 7.98
CA GLY A 76 9.70 -1.26 9.22
C GLY A 76 10.34 0.12 9.21
N ASN A 77 10.77 0.60 10.38
CA ASN A 77 11.37 1.91 10.55
C ASN A 77 12.67 2.13 9.73
N HIS A 78 13.29 1.06 9.25
CA HIS A 78 14.48 1.10 8.41
C HIS A 78 14.18 1.21 6.91
N HIS A 79 12.91 1.27 6.52
CA HIS A 79 12.47 1.29 5.11
C HIS A 79 12.10 2.69 4.58
N ARG A 80 12.73 3.75 5.10
CA ARG A 80 12.46 5.12 4.60
C ARG A 80 12.76 5.27 3.12
N ASP A 81 13.81 4.64 2.64
CA ASP A 81 14.19 4.63 1.23
C ASP A 81 13.14 3.94 0.35
N VAL A 82 12.61 2.81 0.81
CA VAL A 82 11.53 2.09 0.14
C VAL A 82 10.27 2.97 0.08
N ALA A 83 9.88 3.56 1.20
CA ALA A 83 8.71 4.44 1.26
C ALA A 83 8.85 5.62 0.29
N SER A 84 10.01 6.26 0.26
CA SER A 84 10.27 7.38 -0.65
C SER A 84 10.21 6.95 -2.12
N ALA A 85 10.81 5.81 -2.46
CA ALA A 85 10.82 5.30 -3.83
C ALA A 85 9.39 5.04 -4.34
N PHE A 86 8.55 4.41 -3.51
CA PHE A 86 7.18 4.07 -3.87
C PHE A 86 6.18 5.22 -3.64
N GLY A 87 6.62 6.28 -2.97
CA GLY A 87 5.81 7.48 -2.72
C GLY A 87 5.89 8.55 -3.80
N GLY A 88 6.48 8.23 -4.95
CA GLY A 88 6.55 9.14 -6.10
C GLY A 88 7.89 9.86 -6.26
N GLN A 89 8.87 9.60 -5.41
CA GLN A 89 10.21 10.21 -5.50
C GLN A 89 11.10 9.56 -6.55
N MET A 90 10.69 8.43 -7.10
CA MET A 90 11.46 7.66 -8.07
C MET A 90 10.57 7.23 -9.24
N ALA A 91 11.16 7.14 -10.44
CA ALA A 91 10.49 6.63 -11.61
C ALA A 91 9.97 5.20 -11.38
N ARG A 92 8.78 4.89 -11.90
CA ARG A 92 8.08 3.62 -11.64
C ARG A 92 8.94 2.40 -11.93
N GLU A 93 9.71 2.43 -13.02
CA GLU A 93 10.57 1.33 -13.49
C GLU A 93 11.73 1.03 -12.55
N LEU A 94 12.09 1.97 -11.68
CA LEU A 94 13.25 1.85 -10.80
C LEU A 94 12.88 1.48 -9.35
N ARG A 95 11.60 1.53 -9.00
CA ARG A 95 11.14 1.40 -7.60
C ARG A 95 11.53 0.06 -6.97
N PHE A 96 11.36 -1.04 -7.69
CA PHE A 96 11.67 -2.37 -7.17
C PHE A 96 13.16 -2.67 -7.09
N GLY A 97 14.02 -1.75 -7.56
CA GLY A 97 15.45 -1.77 -7.29
C GLY A 97 15.81 -1.28 -5.89
N VAL A 98 14.86 -0.68 -5.16
CA VAL A 98 15.05 -0.20 -3.78
C VAL A 98 14.38 -1.16 -2.82
N GLY A 99 15.16 -1.73 -1.90
CA GLY A 99 14.69 -2.74 -0.97
C GLY A 99 14.95 -4.16 -1.49
N GLN A 100 14.58 -5.13 -0.66
CA GLN A 100 14.81 -6.55 -0.94
C GLN A 100 13.52 -7.21 -1.41
N TRP A 101 13.23 -7.07 -2.70
CA TRP A 101 12.01 -7.62 -3.32
C TRP A 101 12.28 -8.98 -3.92
N ALA A 102 11.37 -9.91 -3.70
CA ALA A 102 11.36 -11.22 -4.34
C ALA A 102 9.91 -11.64 -4.59
N ASP A 103 9.70 -12.48 -5.57
CA ASP A 103 8.37 -13.02 -5.82
C ASP A 103 8.01 -14.04 -4.74
N ASP A 104 6.79 -13.97 -4.25
CA ASP A 104 6.24 -14.98 -3.35
C ASP A 104 5.77 -16.22 -4.13
N ILE A 105 5.17 -17.18 -3.42
CA ILE A 105 4.71 -18.43 -4.03
C ILE A 105 3.59 -18.23 -5.06
N GLN A 106 2.95 -17.05 -5.05
CA GLN A 106 1.91 -16.69 -6.02
C GLN A 106 2.45 -15.86 -7.18
N GLY A 107 3.75 -15.60 -7.20
CA GLY A 107 4.40 -14.77 -8.22
C GLY A 107 4.21 -13.28 -8.05
N LEU A 108 3.84 -12.82 -6.85
CA LEU A 108 3.68 -11.40 -6.55
C LEU A 108 4.93 -10.84 -5.90
N PRO A 109 5.31 -9.59 -6.21
CA PRO A 109 6.41 -8.94 -5.51
C PRO A 109 6.10 -8.82 -4.02
N ALA A 110 7.01 -9.28 -3.18
CA ALA A 110 6.94 -9.17 -1.73
C ALA A 110 8.26 -8.62 -1.18
N LEU A 111 8.18 -7.73 -0.22
CA LEU A 111 9.36 -7.18 0.46
C LEU A 111 9.85 -8.19 1.50
N ALA A 112 11.04 -8.73 1.29
CA ALA A 112 11.54 -9.88 2.05
C ALA A 112 11.67 -9.58 3.54
N ASP A 113 12.05 -8.36 3.91
CA ASP A 113 12.26 -7.94 5.29
C ASP A 113 11.14 -7.01 5.82
N ALA A 114 9.97 -7.02 5.20
CA ALA A 114 8.80 -6.32 5.74
C ALA A 114 8.40 -6.90 7.10
N GLN A 115 7.83 -6.07 7.99
CA GLN A 115 7.31 -6.55 9.27
C GLN A 115 6.19 -7.56 9.09
N ALA A 116 5.37 -7.35 8.07
CA ALA A 116 4.35 -8.30 7.66
C ALA A 116 4.06 -8.11 6.17
N VAL A 117 3.68 -9.19 5.53
CA VAL A 117 3.12 -9.17 4.17
C VAL A 117 1.76 -9.83 4.23
N VAL A 118 0.74 -9.08 3.84
CA VAL A 118 -0.64 -9.57 3.80
C VAL A 118 -1.03 -9.76 2.35
N GLY A 119 -1.17 -11.01 1.95
CA GLY A 119 -1.59 -11.39 0.59
C GLY A 119 -3.11 -11.36 0.50
N CYS A 120 -3.62 -10.61 -0.47
CA CYS A 120 -5.05 -10.36 -0.63
C CYS A 120 -5.51 -10.68 -2.05
N GLU A 121 -6.81 -10.90 -2.15
CA GLU A 121 -7.53 -10.93 -3.42
C GLU A 121 -8.59 -9.84 -3.40
N VAL A 122 -8.68 -9.05 -4.47
CA VAL A 122 -9.67 -7.97 -4.57
C VAL A 122 -11.07 -8.57 -4.58
N ASP A 123 -11.84 -8.26 -3.55
CA ASP A 123 -13.23 -8.72 -3.38
C ASP A 123 -14.24 -7.68 -3.83
N ARG A 124 -14.03 -6.42 -3.48
CA ARG A 124 -14.90 -5.31 -3.86
C ARG A 124 -14.11 -4.05 -4.15
N LEU A 125 -14.68 -3.22 -5.02
CA LEU A 125 -14.17 -1.91 -5.39
C LEU A 125 -15.27 -0.88 -5.20
N VAL A 126 -14.96 0.22 -4.51
CA VAL A 126 -15.87 1.34 -4.33
C VAL A 126 -15.17 2.61 -4.80
N THR A 127 -15.63 3.15 -5.92
CA THR A 127 -15.09 4.40 -6.45
C THR A 127 -15.72 5.59 -5.74
N TYR A 128 -14.89 6.47 -5.23
CA TYR A 128 -15.32 7.71 -4.61
C TYR A 128 -14.35 8.85 -4.94
N GLY A 129 -14.81 9.85 -5.65
CA GLY A 129 -13.96 10.98 -6.02
C GLY A 129 -12.72 10.55 -6.81
N THR A 130 -11.55 10.95 -6.34
CA THR A 130 -10.26 10.66 -6.97
C THR A 130 -9.70 9.29 -6.62
N HIS A 131 -10.36 8.55 -5.75
CA HIS A 131 -9.86 7.28 -5.19
C HIS A 131 -10.83 6.13 -5.40
N THR A 132 -10.29 4.94 -5.27
CA THR A 132 -11.06 3.70 -5.16
C THR A 132 -10.72 3.04 -3.83
N ILE A 133 -11.74 2.67 -3.08
CA ILE A 133 -11.57 1.78 -1.92
C ILE A 133 -11.46 0.36 -2.46
N VAL A 134 -10.32 -0.26 -2.22
CA VAL A 134 -10.05 -1.65 -2.60
C VAL A 134 -10.23 -2.51 -1.37
N ILE A 135 -11.23 -3.35 -1.36
CA ILE A 135 -11.46 -4.32 -0.28
C ILE A 135 -10.81 -5.63 -0.68
N GLY A 136 -9.84 -6.07 0.11
CA GLY A 136 -9.09 -7.29 -0.10
C GLY A 136 -9.50 -8.38 0.88
N ALA A 137 -9.89 -9.54 0.36
CA ALA A 137 -10.02 -10.75 1.14
C ALA A 137 -8.62 -11.28 1.42
N VAL A 138 -8.29 -11.48 2.69
CA VAL A 138 -6.96 -11.95 3.10
C VAL A 138 -6.84 -13.44 2.80
N ARG A 139 -5.79 -13.82 2.04
CA ARG A 139 -5.52 -15.20 1.64
C ARG A 139 -4.28 -15.78 2.31
N GLU A 140 -3.33 -14.92 2.65
CA GLU A 140 -2.06 -15.33 3.23
C GLU A 140 -1.50 -14.22 4.09
N VAL A 141 -0.83 -14.57 5.19
CA VAL A 141 -0.16 -13.60 6.07
C VAL A 141 1.20 -14.15 6.49
N ARG A 142 2.22 -13.32 6.33
CA ARG A 142 3.56 -13.57 6.88
C ARG A 142 3.90 -12.44 7.84
N VAL A 143 4.29 -12.78 9.04
CA VAL A 143 4.73 -11.81 10.07
C VAL A 143 6.16 -12.16 10.46
N ALA A 144 7.02 -11.18 10.60
CA ALA A 144 8.42 -11.40 10.94
C ALA A 144 8.98 -10.25 11.79
N GLY A 145 9.88 -10.60 12.71
CA GLY A 145 10.62 -9.64 13.51
C GLY A 145 9.79 -8.96 14.60
N GLU A 146 10.34 -7.88 15.12
CA GLU A 146 9.70 -7.07 16.15
C GLU A 146 8.80 -6.01 15.54
N VAL A 147 7.86 -5.51 16.32
CA VAL A 147 6.95 -4.43 15.88
C VAL A 147 7.69 -3.10 15.96
N GLN A 148 8.18 -2.64 14.81
CA GLN A 148 8.88 -1.37 14.67
C GLN A 148 8.44 -0.67 13.37
N PRO A 149 7.19 -0.17 13.32
CA PRO A 149 6.64 0.38 12.07
C PRO A 149 7.31 1.67 11.66
N LEU A 150 7.37 1.90 10.35
CA LEU A 150 7.66 3.21 9.79
C LEU A 150 6.40 4.06 9.91
N ILE A 151 6.51 5.20 10.60
CA ILE A 151 5.40 6.11 10.83
C ILE A 151 5.54 7.33 9.93
N TYR A 152 4.44 7.75 9.35
CA TYR A 152 4.31 8.99 8.60
C TYR A 152 3.37 9.92 9.36
N GLN A 153 3.84 11.12 9.64
CA GLN A 153 3.08 12.13 10.39
C GLN A 153 3.57 13.51 10.00
N ASP A 154 2.66 14.44 9.84
CA ASP A 154 2.99 15.84 9.53
C ASP A 154 3.89 15.98 8.28
N GLY A 155 3.61 15.18 7.25
CA GLY A 155 4.32 15.25 5.97
C GLY A 155 5.71 14.64 5.97
N ARG A 156 6.08 13.85 6.99
CA ARG A 156 7.42 13.26 7.08
C ARG A 156 7.40 11.88 7.75
N TYR A 157 8.46 11.13 7.50
CA TYR A 157 8.68 9.84 8.17
C TYR A 157 9.36 10.07 9.52
N LEU A 158 8.92 9.33 10.50
CA LEU A 158 9.51 9.38 11.85
C LEU A 158 10.48 8.23 12.09
#